data_6f759a5a08f45f80723ad0f6693a7029
#
_entry.id   6f759a5a08f45f80723ad0f6693a7029
#
_cell.length_a   1.000
_cell.length_b   1.000
_cell.length_c   1.000
_cell.angle_alpha   90.00
_cell.angle_beta   90.00
_cell.angle_gamma   90.00
#
_symmetry.space_group_name_H-M   'P 1'
#
loop_
_entity.id
_entity.type
_entity.pdbx_description
1 polymer ?
#
loop_
_entity_poly.entity_id
_entity_poly.type
_entity_poly.pdbx_seq_one_letter_code
_entity_poly.pdbx_strand_id
1 'polypeptide(L)'
;MKSMKIWMKKVGVFVSCVMLAAMMLPHKVFAIEPLEVGADVTLCVSYQGEDLPMEGVEFDLYKVAEIDRFGEASPIGIFADYPLQWEDMDSAKWKLLAETLASYIERDNIAPTDSNVTDQNGIAYFPTDAAEMKTGLYLVVGESCILEHKVYHPEPVLVCLPNRDANEQWVYDVTIETKYTIETEITELEAVKVWKNSDEKKQPEKVEVELLQNGKIYDTVELSKISN
;
A
#
# COMPACT_ATOMS: atom_id res chain seq x y z
N MET A 1 -31.60 21.45 -66.61
CA MET A 1 -31.68 20.29 -65.70
C MET A 1 -30.51 19.27 -65.85
N LYS A 2 -29.69 19.30 -66.91
CA LYS A 2 -28.55 18.39 -67.05
C LYS A 2 -27.26 18.81 -66.31
N SER A 3 -27.09 20.07 -66.00
CA SER A 3 -25.83 20.57 -65.36
C SER A 3 -25.77 20.29 -63.86
N MET A 4 -26.90 20.26 -63.20
CA MET A 4 -27.01 20.04 -61.76
C MET A 4 -26.68 18.60 -61.33
N LYS A 5 -27.01 17.62 -62.18
CA LYS A 5 -26.69 16.19 -61.92
C LYS A 5 -25.18 15.89 -62.05
N ILE A 6 -24.47 16.64 -62.93
CA ILE A 6 -23.02 16.46 -63.11
C ILE A 6 -22.24 17.07 -61.95
N TRP A 7 -22.75 18.18 -61.41
CA TRP A 7 -22.14 18.84 -60.25
C TRP A 7 -22.30 18.00 -58.96
N MET A 8 -23.48 17.42 -58.73
CA MET A 8 -23.72 16.51 -57.62
C MET A 8 -22.86 15.23 -57.67
N LYS A 9 -22.58 14.68 -58.84
CA LYS A 9 -21.68 13.54 -59.00
C LYS A 9 -20.20 13.93 -58.70
N LYS A 10 -19.78 15.14 -59.08
CA LYS A 10 -18.40 15.62 -58.80
C LYS A 10 -18.23 15.95 -57.31
N VAL A 11 -19.23 16.50 -56.63
CA VAL A 11 -19.23 16.78 -55.18
C VAL A 11 -19.22 15.46 -54.42
N GLY A 12 -20.02 14.47 -54.79
CA GLY A 12 -20.03 13.15 -54.14
C GLY A 12 -18.68 12.41 -54.22
N VAL A 13 -17.98 12.49 -55.35
CA VAL A 13 -16.63 11.89 -55.51
C VAL A 13 -15.60 12.65 -54.64
N PHE A 14 -15.71 14.00 -54.56
CA PHE A 14 -14.78 14.79 -53.77
C PHE A 14 -14.96 14.55 -52.26
N VAL A 15 -16.17 14.43 -51.77
CA VAL A 15 -16.49 14.10 -50.38
C VAL A 15 -16.03 12.68 -50.03
N SER A 16 -16.19 11.72 -50.93
CA SER A 16 -15.71 10.34 -50.78
C SER A 16 -14.17 10.27 -50.70
N CYS A 17 -13.46 11.02 -51.54
CA CYS A 17 -11.99 11.07 -51.50
C CYS A 17 -11.45 11.77 -50.24
N VAL A 18 -12.15 12.80 -49.75
CA VAL A 18 -11.77 13.48 -48.46
C VAL A 18 -12.02 12.58 -47.28
N MET A 19 -13.12 11.78 -47.24
CA MET A 19 -13.34 10.80 -46.20
C MET A 19 -12.32 9.65 -46.21
N LEU A 20 -11.91 9.17 -47.44
CA LEU A 20 -10.86 8.16 -47.50
C LEU A 20 -9.48 8.70 -47.08
N ALA A 21 -9.18 9.98 -47.39
CA ALA A 21 -7.94 10.61 -46.95
C ALA A 21 -7.91 10.87 -45.41
N ALA A 22 -9.07 11.13 -44.78
CA ALA A 22 -9.17 11.26 -43.35
C ALA A 22 -8.95 9.93 -42.58
N MET A 23 -9.22 8.77 -43.25
CA MET A 23 -8.93 7.46 -42.66
C MET A 23 -7.44 7.06 -42.76
N MET A 24 -6.64 7.80 -43.54
CA MET A 24 -5.20 7.59 -43.69
C MET A 24 -4.35 8.54 -42.83
N LEU A 25 -4.96 9.28 -41.92
CA LEU A 25 -4.17 9.98 -40.90
C LEU A 25 -3.41 8.95 -40.07
N PRO A 26 -2.09 9.04 -39.97
CA PRO A 26 -1.32 8.11 -39.17
C PRO A 26 -1.85 8.26 -37.75
N HIS A 27 -2.55 7.25 -37.27
CA HIS A 27 -2.79 7.12 -35.86
C HIS A 27 -1.38 7.02 -35.27
N LYS A 28 -1.00 7.96 -34.42
CA LYS A 28 0.24 7.82 -33.64
C LYS A 28 0.04 6.57 -32.78
N VAL A 29 0.50 5.45 -33.28
CA VAL A 29 0.76 4.29 -32.45
C VAL A 29 1.93 4.74 -31.58
N PHE A 30 1.66 5.12 -30.34
CA PHE A 30 2.69 5.28 -29.35
C PHE A 30 3.29 3.88 -29.16
N ALA A 31 4.44 3.65 -29.77
CA ALA A 31 5.23 2.47 -29.46
C ALA A 31 5.58 2.59 -27.98
N ILE A 32 5.14 1.63 -27.18
CA ILE A 32 5.55 1.53 -25.77
C ILE A 32 7.07 1.40 -25.80
N GLU A 33 7.76 2.39 -25.22
CA GLU A 33 9.20 2.33 -25.12
C GLU A 33 9.57 1.19 -24.17
N PRO A 34 10.43 0.23 -24.61
CA PRO A 34 10.84 -0.87 -23.74
C PRO A 34 11.68 -0.33 -22.58
N LEU A 35 11.48 -0.86 -21.36
CA LEU A 35 12.30 -0.48 -20.23
C LEU A 35 13.75 -0.97 -20.39
N GLU A 36 14.68 -0.28 -19.74
CA GLU A 36 16.08 -0.68 -19.63
C GLU A 36 16.24 -1.70 -18.50
N VAL A 37 16.28 -2.99 -18.87
CA VAL A 37 16.43 -4.10 -17.91
C VAL A 37 17.79 -4.02 -17.22
N GLY A 38 17.82 -4.12 -15.89
CA GLY A 38 19.04 -4.04 -15.09
C GLY A 38 19.51 -2.62 -14.80
N ALA A 39 18.76 -1.58 -15.21
CA ALA A 39 19.04 -0.22 -14.80
C ALA A 39 18.87 -0.02 -13.30
N ASP A 40 19.54 0.99 -12.76
CA ASP A 40 19.36 1.41 -11.37
C ASP A 40 17.97 2.02 -11.17
N VAL A 41 17.38 1.72 -10.03
CA VAL A 41 16.09 2.26 -9.61
C VAL A 41 16.16 2.75 -8.17
N THR A 42 15.28 3.67 -7.81
CA THR A 42 15.09 4.11 -6.43
C THR A 42 13.64 3.98 -6.01
N LEU A 43 13.40 3.76 -4.73
CA LEU A 43 12.08 3.72 -4.13
C LEU A 43 12.04 4.61 -2.90
N CYS A 44 11.05 5.49 -2.88
CA CYS A 44 10.69 6.28 -1.72
C CYS A 44 9.37 5.73 -1.15
N VAL A 45 9.40 5.25 0.09
CA VAL A 45 8.22 4.78 0.82
C VAL A 45 7.76 5.90 1.75
N SER A 46 6.56 6.43 1.52
CA SER A 46 5.91 7.41 2.38
C SER A 46 4.88 6.73 3.26
N TYR A 47 5.05 6.85 4.57
CA TYR A 47 4.13 6.30 5.56
C TYR A 47 3.57 7.42 6.44
N GLN A 48 2.29 7.72 6.23
CA GLN A 48 1.59 8.80 6.92
C GLN A 48 0.43 8.20 7.72
N GLY A 49 0.34 8.54 9.00
CA GLY A 49 -0.85 8.26 9.83
C GLY A 49 -1.98 9.24 9.51
N GLU A 50 -3.02 9.26 10.36
CA GLU A 50 -4.20 10.10 10.16
C GLU A 50 -3.86 11.60 10.03
N ASP A 51 -2.93 12.09 10.86
CA ASP A 51 -2.55 13.53 10.91
C ASP A 51 -1.03 13.74 11.08
N LEU A 52 -0.23 12.69 11.16
CA LEU A 52 1.19 12.77 11.49
C LEU A 52 2.02 11.80 10.65
N PRO A 53 3.26 12.19 10.30
CA PRO A 53 4.21 11.26 9.71
C PRO A 53 4.58 10.15 10.71
N MET A 54 4.68 8.93 10.23
CA MET A 54 5.03 7.76 11.03
C MET A 54 6.55 7.58 11.03
N GLU A 55 7.22 8.21 12.02
CA GLU A 55 8.66 8.13 12.23
C GLU A 55 9.06 6.82 12.91
N GLY A 56 10.22 6.28 12.56
CA GLY A 56 10.83 5.14 13.25
C GLY A 56 10.24 3.78 12.88
N VAL A 57 9.48 3.70 11.78
CA VAL A 57 8.90 2.43 11.31
C VAL A 57 9.84 1.77 10.32
N GLU A 58 10.20 0.52 10.58
CA GLU A 58 11.05 -0.28 9.69
C GLU A 58 10.23 -0.81 8.51
N PHE A 59 10.81 -0.67 7.32
CA PHE A 59 10.32 -1.25 6.08
C PHE A 59 11.37 -2.17 5.49
N ASP A 60 10.95 -3.40 5.22
CA ASP A 60 11.73 -4.42 4.54
C ASP A 60 11.36 -4.50 3.07
N LEU A 61 12.40 -4.64 2.24
CA LEU A 61 12.28 -4.74 0.80
C LEU A 61 12.72 -6.13 0.32
N TYR A 62 11.91 -6.78 -0.50
CA TYR A 62 12.18 -8.11 -1.05
C TYR A 62 12.05 -8.08 -2.56
N LYS A 63 13.12 -8.39 -3.30
CA LYS A 63 13.02 -8.59 -4.74
C LYS A 63 12.39 -9.96 -5.01
N VAL A 64 11.15 -9.98 -5.47
CA VAL A 64 10.36 -11.22 -5.64
C VAL A 64 10.34 -11.73 -7.07
N ALA A 65 10.55 -10.85 -8.06
CA ALA A 65 10.60 -11.24 -9.47
C ALA A 65 11.55 -10.33 -10.27
N GLU A 66 12.14 -10.89 -11.32
CA GLU A 66 12.68 -10.10 -12.42
C GLU A 66 11.55 -9.61 -13.31
N ILE A 67 11.80 -8.50 -14.02
CA ILE A 67 10.89 -8.00 -15.05
C ILE A 67 11.60 -7.97 -16.40
N ASP A 68 10.87 -8.30 -17.45
CA ASP A 68 11.38 -8.19 -18.81
C ASP A 68 11.24 -6.74 -19.34
N ARG A 69 11.69 -6.51 -20.57
CA ARG A 69 11.63 -5.18 -21.22
C ARG A 69 10.21 -4.65 -21.45
N PHE A 70 9.18 -5.45 -21.22
CA PHE A 70 7.77 -5.05 -21.33
C PHE A 70 7.12 -4.87 -19.95
N GLY A 71 7.84 -5.24 -18.87
CA GLY A 71 7.37 -5.19 -17.49
C GLY A 71 6.66 -6.48 -17.05
N GLU A 72 6.81 -7.58 -17.81
CA GLU A 72 6.27 -8.88 -17.41
C GLU A 72 7.16 -9.49 -16.32
N ALA A 73 6.53 -9.89 -15.20
CA ALA A 73 7.23 -10.40 -14.02
C ALA A 73 7.48 -11.92 -14.13
N SER A 74 8.69 -12.32 -13.76
CA SER A 74 9.08 -13.73 -13.61
C SER A 74 9.64 -13.94 -12.21
N PRO A 75 8.98 -14.71 -11.31
CA PRO A 75 9.41 -14.88 -9.94
C PRO A 75 10.80 -15.54 -9.87
N ILE A 76 11.57 -15.19 -8.82
CA ILE A 76 12.96 -15.63 -8.66
C ILE A 76 13.19 -16.34 -7.32
N GLY A 77 14.25 -17.16 -7.28
CA GLY A 77 14.66 -17.85 -6.06
C GLY A 77 13.52 -18.64 -5.44
N ILE A 78 13.37 -18.56 -4.12
CA ILE A 78 12.31 -19.25 -3.38
C ILE A 78 10.89 -18.84 -3.81
N PHE A 79 10.72 -17.60 -4.31
CA PHE A 79 9.42 -17.10 -4.76
C PHE A 79 8.91 -17.81 -6.02
N ALA A 80 9.81 -18.40 -6.82
CA ALA A 80 9.45 -19.21 -7.98
C ALA A 80 8.91 -20.60 -7.59
N ASP A 81 9.25 -21.08 -6.41
CA ASP A 81 8.82 -22.39 -5.89
C ASP A 81 7.43 -22.33 -5.22
N TYR A 82 6.92 -21.14 -4.92
CA TYR A 82 5.60 -21.00 -4.32
C TYR A 82 4.50 -21.20 -5.35
N PRO A 83 3.39 -21.90 -4.98
CA PRO A 83 2.27 -22.19 -5.89
C PRO A 83 1.37 -20.97 -6.08
N LEU A 84 1.93 -19.88 -6.61
CA LEU A 84 1.27 -18.60 -6.81
C LEU A 84 0.97 -18.35 -8.29
N GLN A 85 -0.13 -17.63 -8.54
CA GLN A 85 -0.50 -17.18 -9.88
C GLN A 85 0.02 -15.76 -10.10
N TRP A 86 0.69 -15.54 -11.23
CA TRP A 86 1.31 -14.26 -11.62
C TRP A 86 0.70 -13.68 -12.91
N GLU A 87 -0.29 -14.37 -13.48
CA GLU A 87 -0.95 -14.00 -14.73
C GLU A 87 -2.34 -13.42 -14.47
N ASP A 88 -2.85 -12.64 -15.42
CA ASP A 88 -4.18 -12.03 -15.40
C ASP A 88 -4.48 -11.24 -14.11
N MET A 89 -3.51 -10.42 -13.69
CA MET A 89 -3.53 -9.70 -12.43
C MET A 89 -4.39 -8.43 -12.51
N ASP A 90 -5.38 -8.33 -11.64
CA ASP A 90 -6.10 -7.09 -11.32
C ASP A 90 -5.63 -6.54 -9.96
N SER A 91 -6.11 -5.35 -9.58
CA SER A 91 -5.68 -4.70 -8.32
C SER A 91 -5.98 -5.53 -7.07
N ALA A 92 -7.07 -6.31 -7.06
CA ALA A 92 -7.43 -7.15 -5.91
C ALA A 92 -6.50 -8.36 -5.81
N LYS A 93 -6.15 -8.96 -6.94
CA LYS A 93 -5.21 -10.08 -7.01
C LYS A 93 -3.79 -9.63 -6.64
N TRP A 94 -3.36 -8.45 -7.07
CA TRP A 94 -2.07 -7.87 -6.66
C TRP A 94 -1.98 -7.68 -5.14
N LYS A 95 -3.05 -7.16 -4.51
CA LYS A 95 -3.12 -7.03 -3.05
C LYS A 95 -3.03 -8.38 -2.36
N LEU A 96 -3.85 -9.36 -2.80
CA LEU A 96 -3.84 -10.71 -2.24
C LEU A 96 -2.48 -11.40 -2.40
N LEU A 97 -1.81 -11.19 -3.55
CA LEU A 97 -0.47 -11.72 -3.79
C LEU A 97 0.55 -11.11 -2.82
N ALA A 98 0.49 -9.79 -2.59
CA ALA A 98 1.37 -9.11 -1.63
C ALA A 98 1.19 -9.67 -0.21
N GLU A 99 -0.05 -9.80 0.26
CA GLU A 99 -0.38 -10.36 1.57
C GLU A 99 0.07 -11.82 1.71
N THR A 100 -0.10 -12.62 0.64
CA THR A 100 0.32 -14.03 0.62
C THR A 100 1.83 -14.16 0.66
N LEU A 101 2.55 -13.35 -0.12
CA LEU A 101 4.02 -13.33 -0.13
C LEU A 101 4.58 -12.89 1.23
N ALA A 102 4.01 -11.85 1.85
CA ALA A 102 4.39 -11.41 3.18
C ALA A 102 4.24 -12.56 4.21
N SER A 103 3.13 -13.29 4.16
CA SER A 103 2.91 -14.46 5.03
C SER A 103 3.92 -15.60 4.80
N TYR A 104 4.36 -15.82 3.55
CA TYR A 104 5.38 -16.82 3.24
C TYR A 104 6.77 -16.37 3.71
N ILE A 105 7.09 -15.08 3.58
CA ILE A 105 8.34 -14.49 4.09
C ILE A 105 8.44 -14.70 5.60
N GLU A 106 7.38 -14.39 6.34
CA GLU A 106 7.32 -14.59 7.79
C GLU A 106 7.46 -16.07 8.16
N ARG A 107 6.68 -16.94 7.52
CA ARG A 107 6.68 -18.40 7.77
C ARG A 107 8.07 -19.01 7.56
N ASP A 108 8.75 -18.63 6.47
CA ASP A 108 9.99 -19.25 6.01
C ASP A 108 11.23 -18.46 6.47
N ASN A 109 11.05 -17.35 7.24
CA ASN A 109 12.09 -16.47 7.74
C ASN A 109 13.02 -16.00 6.60
N ILE A 110 12.46 -15.49 5.52
CA ILE A 110 13.23 -15.00 4.38
C ILE A 110 13.84 -13.65 4.73
N ALA A 111 15.17 -13.54 4.56
CA ALA A 111 15.85 -12.27 4.81
C ALA A 111 15.50 -11.24 3.72
N PRO A 112 15.32 -9.97 4.08
CA PRO A 112 15.08 -8.90 3.12
C PRO A 112 16.29 -8.66 2.21
N THR A 113 16.04 -8.11 1.04
CA THR A 113 17.08 -7.63 0.12
C THR A 113 17.71 -6.34 0.65
N ASP A 114 16.92 -5.49 1.28
CA ASP A 114 17.31 -4.24 1.91
C ASP A 114 16.29 -3.86 2.99
N SER A 115 16.70 -3.08 4.00
CA SER A 115 15.83 -2.59 5.07
C SER A 115 16.15 -1.15 5.40
N ASN A 116 15.13 -0.34 5.67
CA ASN A 116 15.31 1.04 6.10
C ASN A 116 14.17 1.50 7.03
N VAL A 117 14.45 2.52 7.81
CA VAL A 117 13.53 3.07 8.81
C VAL A 117 13.04 4.44 8.35
N THR A 118 11.77 4.74 8.58
CA THR A 118 11.19 6.05 8.24
C THR A 118 11.80 7.16 9.08
N ASP A 119 12.11 8.28 8.42
CA ASP A 119 12.60 9.50 9.03
C ASP A 119 11.48 10.31 9.74
N GLN A 120 11.83 11.49 10.26
CA GLN A 120 10.89 12.43 10.90
C GLN A 120 9.73 12.91 10.01
N ASN A 121 9.85 12.70 8.69
CA ASN A 121 8.79 13.01 7.72
C ASN A 121 7.97 11.76 7.35
N GLY A 122 8.24 10.62 7.97
CA GLY A 122 7.62 9.34 7.64
C GLY A 122 8.09 8.75 6.31
N ILE A 123 9.36 9.00 5.94
CA ILE A 123 9.91 8.59 4.65
C ILE A 123 11.07 7.61 4.84
N ALA A 124 11.02 6.48 4.13
CA ALA A 124 12.15 5.56 3.97
C ALA A 124 12.60 5.52 2.51
N TYR A 125 13.92 5.60 2.26
CA TYR A 125 14.52 5.61 0.93
C TYR A 125 15.27 4.31 0.65
N PHE A 126 15.12 3.78 -0.56
CA PHE A 126 15.83 2.62 -1.07
C PHE A 126 16.46 2.89 -2.43
N PRO A 127 17.65 2.31 -2.73
CA PRO A 127 18.42 1.47 -1.82
C PRO A 127 19.05 2.27 -0.69
N THR A 128 19.38 1.57 0.41
CA THR A 128 20.29 2.10 1.43
C THR A 128 21.73 2.10 0.89
N ASP A 129 22.66 2.80 1.56
CA ASP A 129 24.06 2.86 1.16
C ASP A 129 24.75 1.48 1.08
N ALA A 130 24.16 0.47 1.70
CA ALA A 130 24.69 -0.89 1.75
C ALA A 130 24.19 -1.80 0.63
N ALA A 131 23.21 -1.37 -0.19
CA ALA A 131 22.54 -2.18 -1.18
C ALA A 131 22.56 -1.55 -2.58
N GLU A 132 22.47 -2.41 -3.61
CA GLU A 132 22.19 -2.00 -4.99
C GLU A 132 20.77 -2.43 -5.35
N MET A 133 20.05 -1.56 -6.06
CA MET A 133 18.68 -1.82 -6.45
C MET A 133 18.52 -1.69 -7.96
N LYS A 134 18.08 -2.77 -8.60
CA LYS A 134 17.92 -2.89 -10.05
C LYS A 134 16.45 -3.08 -10.39
N THR A 135 16.10 -2.89 -11.66
CA THR A 135 14.74 -3.15 -12.15
C THR A 135 14.22 -4.51 -11.69
N GLY A 136 12.94 -4.60 -11.35
CA GLY A 136 12.32 -5.80 -10.81
C GLY A 136 10.95 -5.55 -10.20
N LEU A 137 10.31 -6.63 -9.74
CA LEU A 137 9.13 -6.55 -8.88
C LEU A 137 9.57 -6.73 -7.44
N TYR A 138 9.20 -5.78 -6.60
CA TYR A 138 9.57 -5.74 -5.19
C TYR A 138 8.35 -5.80 -4.31
N LEU A 139 8.44 -6.57 -3.23
CA LEU A 139 7.48 -6.52 -2.13
C LEU A 139 8.05 -5.61 -1.02
N VAL A 140 7.24 -4.69 -0.56
CA VAL A 140 7.52 -3.81 0.57
C VAL A 140 6.66 -4.27 1.74
N VAL A 141 7.29 -4.55 2.88
CA VAL A 141 6.63 -4.98 4.13
C VAL A 141 7.06 -4.04 5.24
N GLY A 142 6.11 -3.37 5.89
CA GLY A 142 6.38 -2.50 7.02
C GLY A 142 6.06 -3.17 8.34
N GLU A 143 6.83 -2.86 9.38
CA GLU A 143 6.53 -3.29 10.74
C GLU A 143 5.36 -2.50 11.34
N SER A 144 4.61 -3.18 12.21
CA SER A 144 3.53 -2.53 12.95
C SER A 144 4.10 -1.57 14.00
N CYS A 145 3.45 -0.42 14.17
CA CYS A 145 3.85 0.55 15.17
C CYS A 145 2.67 1.01 16.02
N ILE A 146 2.96 1.47 17.23
CA ILE A 146 1.97 1.94 18.19
C ILE A 146 2.08 3.46 18.31
N LEU A 147 0.98 4.15 18.03
CA LEU A 147 0.85 5.58 18.23
C LEU A 147 -0.48 5.89 18.90
N GLU A 148 -0.47 6.63 20.01
CA GLU A 148 -1.67 7.06 20.73
C GLU A 148 -2.68 5.94 21.05
N HIS A 149 -2.18 4.77 21.53
CA HIS A 149 -2.99 3.58 21.86
C HIS A 149 -3.66 2.88 20.66
N LYS A 150 -3.26 3.24 19.46
CA LYS A 150 -3.64 2.57 18.21
C LYS A 150 -2.45 1.81 17.67
N VAL A 151 -2.67 0.59 17.23
CA VAL A 151 -1.68 -0.18 16.48
C VAL A 151 -1.93 0.04 14.99
N TYR A 152 -0.94 0.54 14.31
CA TYR A 152 -0.95 0.76 12.87
C TYR A 152 -0.22 -0.39 12.19
N HIS A 153 -0.90 -1.06 11.28
CA HIS A 153 -0.36 -2.17 10.50
C HIS A 153 -0.22 -1.73 9.05
N PRO A 154 1.01 -1.45 8.57
CA PRO A 154 1.23 -1.15 7.16
C PRO A 154 0.76 -2.31 6.27
N GLU A 155 0.00 -2.02 5.22
CA GLU A 155 -0.38 -3.04 4.24
C GLU A 155 0.82 -3.37 3.35
N PRO A 156 1.17 -4.67 3.17
CA PRO A 156 2.23 -5.05 2.25
C PRO A 156 1.84 -4.68 0.81
N VAL A 157 2.81 -4.19 0.04
CA VAL A 157 2.57 -3.73 -1.32
C VAL A 157 3.61 -4.25 -2.30
N LEU A 158 3.15 -4.73 -3.46
CA LEU A 158 4.00 -5.05 -4.59
C LEU A 158 4.17 -3.80 -5.46
N VAL A 159 5.41 -3.48 -5.79
CA VAL A 159 5.77 -2.35 -6.65
C VAL A 159 6.69 -2.82 -7.77
N CYS A 160 6.29 -2.49 -9.00
CA CYS A 160 7.14 -2.70 -10.17
C CYS A 160 8.10 -1.51 -10.30
N LEU A 161 9.38 -1.77 -10.41
CA LEU A 161 10.42 -0.78 -10.57
C LEU A 161 11.21 -1.05 -11.85
N PRO A 162 11.16 -0.15 -12.84
CA PRO A 162 10.44 1.13 -12.85
C PRO A 162 8.93 0.96 -12.95
N ASN A 163 8.21 2.02 -12.59
CA ASN A 163 6.78 2.11 -12.78
C ASN A 163 6.46 2.99 -14.01
N ARG A 164 5.20 3.05 -14.43
CA ARG A 164 4.75 3.94 -15.51
C ARG A 164 4.03 5.15 -14.95
N ASP A 165 4.34 6.31 -15.50
CA ASP A 165 3.61 7.54 -15.21
C ASP A 165 2.28 7.62 -15.99
N ALA A 166 1.55 8.72 -15.81
CA ALA A 166 0.29 8.97 -16.51
C ALA A 166 0.44 9.14 -18.05
N ASN A 167 1.67 9.31 -18.55
CA ASN A 167 2.00 9.41 -19.96
C ASN A 167 2.56 8.10 -20.52
N GLU A 168 2.45 6.99 -19.78
CA GLU A 168 2.98 5.67 -20.14
C GLU A 168 4.53 5.64 -20.24
N GLN A 169 5.24 6.58 -19.63
CA GLN A 169 6.70 6.62 -19.60
C GLN A 169 7.24 5.91 -18.37
N TRP A 170 8.39 5.24 -18.51
CA TRP A 170 9.06 4.56 -17.41
C TRP A 170 9.71 5.56 -16.46
N VAL A 171 9.37 5.45 -15.17
CA VAL A 171 9.91 6.24 -14.07
C VAL A 171 10.72 5.33 -13.17
N TYR A 172 12.01 5.61 -13.06
CA TYR A 172 12.98 4.80 -12.32
C TYR A 172 13.10 5.23 -10.85
N ASP A 173 12.70 6.46 -10.55
CA ASP A 173 12.62 7.00 -9.18
C ASP A 173 11.16 6.99 -8.73
N VAL A 174 10.75 5.95 -8.02
CA VAL A 174 9.34 5.70 -7.69
C VAL A 174 9.06 6.12 -6.25
N THR A 175 7.92 6.78 -6.03
CA THR A 175 7.40 7.05 -4.69
C THR A 175 6.07 6.31 -4.51
N ILE A 176 5.93 5.62 -3.39
CA ILE A 176 4.67 4.98 -2.98
C ILE A 176 4.17 5.55 -1.65
N GLU A 177 2.86 5.59 -1.49
CA GLU A 177 2.20 5.86 -0.22
C GLU A 177 1.68 4.54 0.35
N THR A 178 2.15 4.17 1.53
CA THR A 178 1.76 2.92 2.19
C THR A 178 0.42 3.11 2.88
N LYS A 179 -0.54 2.23 2.59
CA LYS A 179 -1.80 2.13 3.31
C LYS A 179 -1.60 1.36 4.62
N TYR A 180 -2.55 1.51 5.53
CA TYR A 180 -2.53 0.82 6.81
C TYR A 180 -3.93 0.47 7.28
N THR A 181 -3.99 -0.50 8.18
CA THR A 181 -5.16 -0.76 9.02
C THR A 181 -4.86 -0.33 10.45
N ILE A 182 -5.89 0.04 11.20
CA ILE A 182 -5.75 0.45 12.59
C ILE A 182 -6.47 -0.57 13.47
N GLU A 183 -5.76 -1.06 14.47
CA GLU A 183 -6.32 -1.81 15.57
C GLU A 183 -6.24 -0.96 16.85
N THR A 184 -7.36 -0.84 17.55
CA THR A 184 -7.38 -0.15 18.84
C THR A 184 -7.09 -1.17 19.94
N GLU A 185 -6.02 -0.97 20.69
CA GLU A 185 -5.78 -1.77 21.90
C GLU A 185 -6.89 -1.48 22.92
N ILE A 186 -7.83 -2.41 23.06
CA ILE A 186 -8.83 -2.37 24.12
C ILE A 186 -8.27 -3.19 25.29
N THR A 187 -7.91 -2.50 26.37
CA THR A 187 -7.57 -3.16 27.63
C THR A 187 -8.80 -3.11 28.54
N GLU A 188 -9.39 -4.25 28.80
CA GLU A 188 -10.45 -4.37 29.80
C GLU A 188 -9.83 -4.50 31.20
N LEU A 189 -10.21 -3.59 32.10
CA LEU A 189 -9.82 -3.66 33.50
C LEU A 189 -11.07 -3.91 34.35
N GLU A 190 -11.06 -5.00 35.10
CA GLU A 190 -12.12 -5.31 36.06
C GLU A 190 -11.73 -4.85 37.45
N ALA A 191 -12.58 -4.05 38.08
CA ALA A 191 -12.40 -3.62 39.44
C ALA A 191 -13.59 -4.08 40.31
N VAL A 192 -13.30 -4.85 41.36
CA VAL A 192 -14.31 -5.35 42.29
C VAL A 192 -14.12 -4.68 43.66
N LYS A 193 -15.16 -3.97 44.13
CA LYS A 193 -15.18 -3.42 45.46
C LYS A 193 -15.69 -4.44 46.46
N VAL A 194 -14.86 -4.81 47.42
CA VAL A 194 -15.20 -5.74 48.50
C VAL A 194 -15.26 -4.99 49.84
N TRP A 195 -16.39 -5.06 50.55
CA TRP A 195 -16.56 -4.48 51.85
C TRP A 195 -16.15 -5.49 52.94
N LYS A 196 -15.19 -5.12 53.80
CA LYS A 196 -14.73 -5.97 54.89
C LYS A 196 -15.62 -5.91 56.14
N ASN A 197 -16.47 -4.88 56.24
CA ASN A 197 -17.38 -4.70 57.36
C ASN A 197 -18.82 -5.02 56.94
N SER A 198 -19.51 -5.80 57.76
CA SER A 198 -20.86 -6.30 57.47
C SER A 198 -22.01 -5.31 57.79
N ASP A 199 -21.73 -4.10 58.23
CA ASP A 199 -22.80 -3.11 58.52
C ASP A 199 -23.22 -2.39 57.23
N GLU A 200 -24.19 -2.96 56.53
CA GLU A 200 -24.72 -2.49 55.27
C GLU A 200 -25.25 -1.05 55.31
N LYS A 201 -25.69 -0.59 56.50
CA LYS A 201 -26.22 0.77 56.71
C LYS A 201 -25.14 1.87 56.64
N LYS A 202 -23.87 1.47 56.73
CA LYS A 202 -22.71 2.39 56.68
C LYS A 202 -22.00 2.38 55.34
N GLN A 203 -22.43 1.54 54.42
CA GLN A 203 -21.84 1.49 53.10
C GLN A 203 -22.45 2.59 52.22
N PRO A 204 -21.66 3.39 51.50
CA PRO A 204 -22.18 4.36 50.56
C PRO A 204 -22.91 3.66 49.40
N GLU A 205 -23.94 4.31 48.87
CA GLU A 205 -24.71 3.80 47.74
C GLU A 205 -23.88 3.75 46.45
N LYS A 206 -22.89 4.62 46.35
CA LYS A 206 -22.02 4.80 45.18
C LYS A 206 -20.57 4.90 45.60
N VAL A 207 -19.67 4.37 44.82
CA VAL A 207 -18.22 4.50 44.96
C VAL A 207 -17.64 4.90 43.63
N GLU A 208 -16.83 5.95 43.66
CA GLU A 208 -16.06 6.38 42.48
C GLU A 208 -14.72 5.63 42.43
N VAL A 209 -14.40 5.08 41.29
CA VAL A 209 -13.14 4.39 41.03
C VAL A 209 -12.43 5.15 39.91
N GLU A 210 -11.24 5.65 40.22
CA GLU A 210 -10.37 6.34 39.28
C GLU A 210 -9.33 5.38 38.71
N LEU A 211 -9.25 5.32 37.39
CA LEU A 211 -8.16 4.68 36.72
C LEU A 211 -7.02 5.69 36.52
N LEU A 212 -5.85 5.37 37.04
CA LEU A 212 -4.68 6.23 36.93
C LEU A 212 -3.68 5.66 35.89
N GLN A 213 -3.24 6.51 34.96
CA GLN A 213 -2.13 6.22 34.07
C GLN A 213 -1.01 7.22 34.36
N ASN A 214 0.17 6.71 34.69
CA ASN A 214 1.34 7.54 35.08
C ASN A 214 1.06 8.59 36.15
N GLY A 215 0.18 8.26 37.11
CA GLY A 215 -0.20 9.14 38.23
C GLY A 215 -1.20 10.25 37.87
N LYS A 216 -1.77 10.24 36.67
CA LYS A 216 -2.86 11.13 36.25
C LYS A 216 -4.15 10.33 36.10
N ILE A 217 -5.27 10.94 36.40
CA ILE A 217 -6.59 10.32 36.18
C ILE A 217 -6.77 10.15 34.66
N TYR A 218 -6.96 8.91 34.25
CA TYR A 218 -7.23 8.52 32.88
C TYR A 218 -8.72 8.35 32.63
N ASP A 219 -9.41 7.70 33.59
CA ASP A 219 -10.85 7.47 33.55
C ASP A 219 -11.43 7.40 34.96
N THR A 220 -12.72 7.66 35.07
CA THR A 220 -13.46 7.62 36.35
C THR A 220 -14.79 6.92 36.15
N VAL A 221 -15.02 5.84 36.90
CA VAL A 221 -16.24 5.04 36.83
C VAL A 221 -16.95 5.04 38.17
N GLU A 222 -18.25 5.35 38.20
CA GLU A 222 -19.09 5.25 39.35
C GLU A 222 -19.67 3.83 39.48
N LEU A 223 -19.34 3.14 40.58
CA LEU A 223 -19.89 1.84 40.91
C LEU A 223 -21.08 2.05 41.86
N SER A 224 -22.28 1.69 41.44
CA SER A 224 -23.48 1.68 42.27
C SER A 224 -23.76 0.29 42.83
N LYS A 225 -24.50 0.23 43.97
CA LYS A 225 -24.96 -1.03 44.53
C LYS A 225 -25.92 -1.71 43.56
N ILE A 226 -25.57 -2.89 43.04
CA ILE A 226 -26.49 -3.66 42.24
C ILE A 226 -27.55 -4.20 43.21
N SER A 227 -28.79 -3.71 43.07
CA SER A 227 -29.94 -4.35 43.73
C SER A 227 -30.26 -5.66 42.99
N ASN A 228 -30.04 -6.79 43.66
CA ASN A 228 -30.52 -8.08 43.21
C ASN A 228 -32.04 -8.14 43.16
#